data_36dd3e9b01c5784034fee9ae190c2057
#
_entry.id   36dd3e9b01c5784034fee9ae190c2057
#
_cell.length_a   1.000
_cell.length_b   1.000
_cell.length_c   1.000
_cell.angle_alpha   90.00
_cell.angle_beta   90.00
_cell.angle_gamma   90.00
#
_symmetry.space_group_name_H-M   'P 1'
#
loop_
_entity.id
_entity.type
_entity.pdbx_description
1 polymer ?
#
loop_
_entity_poly.entity_id
_entity_poly.type
_entity_poly.pdbx_seq_one_letter_code
_entity_poly.pdbx_strand_id
1 'polypeptide(L)' 'KRYFLAEEDKWVTLKVSAEAIRTINKNGLYTVVKEMRAAGEKI' A
#
# COMPACT_ATOMS: atom_id res chain seq x y z
N LYS A 1 -5.69 -6.35 -5.73
CA LYS A 1 -4.33 -6.83 -5.97
C LYS A 1 -3.58 -7.05 -4.67
N ARG A 2 -2.67 -8.01 -4.71
CA ARG A 2 -1.79 -8.25 -3.58
C ARG A 2 -0.41 -7.64 -3.85
N TYR A 3 0.15 -7.09 -2.80
CA TYR A 3 1.50 -6.54 -2.86
C TYR A 3 2.34 -7.15 -1.75
N PHE A 4 3.60 -7.40 -2.04
CA PHE A 4 4.51 -7.88 -1.02
C PHE A 4 5.14 -6.70 -0.30
N LEU A 5 4.96 -6.67 1.02
CA LEU A 5 5.49 -5.61 1.85
C LEU A 5 6.80 -6.07 2.45
N ALA A 6 7.89 -5.74 1.77
CA ALA A 6 9.22 -6.20 2.18
C ALA A 6 9.60 -5.68 3.56
N GLU A 7 9.15 -4.49 3.91
CA GLU A 7 9.46 -3.89 5.21
C GLU A 7 8.86 -4.67 6.37
N GLU A 8 7.76 -5.39 6.11
CA GLU A 8 7.10 -6.19 7.13
C GLU A 8 7.13 -7.68 6.82
N ASP A 9 7.79 -8.01 5.70
CA ASP A 9 7.96 -9.40 5.26
C ASP A 9 6.61 -10.13 5.20
N LYS A 10 5.62 -9.49 4.58
CA LYS A 10 4.29 -10.09 4.42
C LYS A 10 3.58 -9.56 3.19
N TRP A 11 2.57 -10.30 2.74
CA TRP A 11 1.72 -9.89 1.65
C TRP A 11 0.53 -9.10 2.19
N VAL A 12 0.16 -8.05 1.49
CA VAL A 12 -1.02 -7.27 1.83
C VAL A 12 -1.94 -7.20 0.62
N THR A 13 -3.25 -7.21 0.86
CA THR A 13 -4.24 -7.08 -0.19
C THR A 13 -4.80 -5.66 -0.17
N LEU A 14 -4.68 -4.98 -1.29
CA LEU A 14 -5.12 -3.60 -1.40
C LEU A 14 -6.10 -3.47 -2.56
N LYS A 15 -7.19 -2.74 -2.33
CA LYS A 15 -8.09 -2.32 -3.38
C LYS A 15 -7.64 -0.94 -3.85
N VAL A 16 -7.05 -0.90 -5.03
CA VAL A 16 -6.45 0.34 -5.51
C VAL A 16 -7.02 0.70 -6.88
N SER A 17 -7.23 1.98 -7.08
CA SER A 17 -7.57 2.52 -8.38
C SER A 17 -6.29 2.79 -9.17
N ALA A 18 -6.44 3.22 -10.43
CA ALA A 18 -5.28 3.58 -11.25
C ALA A 18 -4.46 4.69 -10.59
N GLU A 19 -5.13 5.64 -9.96
CA GLU A 19 -4.44 6.73 -9.27
C GLU A 19 -3.64 6.22 -8.07
N ALA A 20 -4.20 5.28 -7.33
CA ALA A 20 -3.51 4.69 -6.18
C ALA A 20 -2.28 3.92 -6.65
N ILE A 21 -2.39 3.19 -7.75
CA ILE A 21 -1.24 2.48 -8.32
C ILE A 21 -0.14 3.47 -8.71
N ARG A 22 -0.51 4.60 -9.30
CA ARG A 22 0.44 5.66 -9.63
C ARG A 22 1.15 6.17 -8.39
N THR A 23 0.40 6.41 -7.32
CA THR A 23 0.96 6.87 -6.06
C THR A 23 1.93 5.85 -5.48
N ILE A 24 1.59 4.57 -5.56
CA ILE A 24 2.46 3.50 -5.10
C ILE A 24 3.79 3.53 -5.88
N ASN A 25 3.71 3.69 -7.20
CA ASN A 25 4.90 3.74 -8.02
C ASN A 25 5.75 4.98 -7.76
N LYS A 26 5.11 6.09 -7.40
CA LYS A 26 5.80 7.35 -7.17
C LYS A 26 6.41 7.43 -5.77
N ASN A 27 5.63 7.07 -4.75
CA ASN A 27 6.01 7.26 -3.36
C ASN A 27 6.51 5.98 -2.68
N GLY A 28 6.30 4.84 -3.32
CA GLY A 28 6.67 3.56 -2.75
C GLY A 28 5.50 2.93 -1.99
N LEU A 29 5.47 1.60 -2.02
CA LEU A 29 4.36 0.85 -1.43
C LEU A 29 4.25 1.08 0.07
N TYR A 30 5.35 1.04 0.79
CA TYR A 30 5.33 1.15 2.23
C TYR A 30 4.78 2.51 2.68
N THR A 31 5.18 3.57 1.99
CA THR A 31 4.67 4.92 2.29
C THR A 31 3.15 4.97 2.15
N VAL A 32 2.63 4.40 1.07
CA VAL A 32 1.20 4.37 0.83
C VAL A 32 0.49 3.55 1.90
N VAL A 33 1.05 2.40 2.27
CA VAL A 33 0.47 1.55 3.32
C VAL A 33 0.41 2.29 4.65
N LYS A 34 1.47 3.01 5.00
CA LYS A 34 1.50 3.79 6.23
C LYS A 34 0.42 4.86 6.23
N GLU A 35 0.25 5.55 5.12
CA GLU A 35 -0.79 6.56 4.99
C GLU A 35 -2.18 5.95 5.13
N MET A 36 -2.40 4.80 4.53
CA MET A 36 -3.68 4.11 4.66
C MET A 36 -3.97 3.72 6.09
N ARG A 37 -2.98 3.21 6.80
CA ARG A 37 -3.14 2.85 8.21
C ARG A 37 -3.46 4.06 9.07
N ALA A 38 -2.83 5.18 8.78
CA ALA A 38 -3.11 6.43 9.49
C ALA A 38 -4.54 6.91 9.24
N ALA A 39 -5.09 6.58 8.06
CA ALA A 39 -6.47 6.91 7.73
C ALA A 39 -7.49 5.93 8.31
N GLY A 40 -7.02 4.88 8.98
CA GLY A 40 -7.91 3.92 9.63
C GLY A 40 -8.10 2.61 8.88
N GLU A 41 -7.38 2.42 7.78
CA GLU A 41 -7.47 1.17 7.03
C GLU A 41 -6.73 0.05 7.77
N LYS A 42 -7.32 -1.14 7.73
CA LYS A 42 -6.67 -2.32 8.31
C LYS A 42 -5.87 -3.03 7.23
N ILE A 43 -4.59 -2.87 7.30
CA ILE A 43 -3.68 -3.53 6.36
C ILE A 43 -2.61 -4.31 7.11
#